data_ed57eaefc4cb5b46e993da4c803927b3
#
_entry.id   ed57eaefc4cb5b46e993da4c803927b3
#
_cell.length_a   1.000
_cell.length_b   1.000
_cell.length_c   1.000
_cell.angle_alpha   90.00
_cell.angle_beta   90.00
_cell.angle_gamma   90.00
#
_symmetry.space_group_name_H-M   'P 1'
#
loop_
_entity.id
_entity.type
_entity.pdbx_description
1 polymer ?
#
loop_
_entity_poly.entity_id
_entity_poly.type
_entity_poly.pdbx_seq_one_letter_code
_entity_poly.pdbx_strand_id
1 'polypeptide(L)' 'MREYDALEEEFALATALIKARADAGLTQEELAQRMGTTQSVIARLEDGISRPSTTTLAKLAKATGTRLRVSFERVEV' A
#
# COMPACT_ATOMS: atom_id res chain seq x y z
N MET A 1 -17.08 14.41 -8.08
CA MET A 1 -16.11 13.32 -8.23
C MET A 1 -16.72 12.22 -9.07
N ARG A 2 -15.96 11.68 -9.98
CA ARG A 2 -16.42 10.59 -10.85
C ARG A 2 -16.18 9.25 -10.17
N GLU A 3 -17.01 8.26 -10.49
CA GLU A 3 -16.93 6.94 -9.87
C GLU A 3 -15.57 6.28 -10.06
N TYR A 4 -14.98 6.40 -11.25
CA TYR A 4 -13.69 5.78 -11.51
C TYR A 4 -12.52 6.43 -10.75
N ASP A 5 -12.69 7.64 -10.22
CA ASP A 5 -11.65 8.28 -9.42
C ASP A 5 -11.35 7.49 -8.15
N ALA A 6 -12.39 6.92 -7.53
CA ALA A 6 -12.21 6.07 -6.35
C ALA A 6 -11.43 4.80 -6.71
N LEU A 7 -11.70 4.19 -7.87
CA LEU A 7 -10.97 3.02 -8.35
C LEU A 7 -9.52 3.36 -8.64
N GLU A 8 -9.26 4.53 -9.22
CA GLU A 8 -7.89 4.99 -9.49
C GLU A 8 -7.11 5.13 -8.19
N GLU A 9 -7.73 5.68 -7.15
CA GLU A 9 -7.10 5.83 -5.84
C GLU A 9 -6.74 4.47 -5.23
N GLU A 10 -7.63 3.49 -5.32
CA GLU A 10 -7.38 2.14 -4.83
C GLU A 10 -6.25 1.46 -5.59
N PHE A 11 -6.24 1.56 -6.91
CA PHE A 11 -5.16 1.02 -7.73
C PHE A 11 -3.85 1.76 -7.50
N ALA A 12 -3.90 3.07 -7.31
CA ALA A 12 -2.69 3.85 -7.01
C ALA A 12 -2.07 3.41 -5.69
N LEU A 13 -2.88 3.13 -4.68
CA LEU A 13 -2.40 2.63 -3.40
C LEU A 13 -1.77 1.25 -3.57
N ALA A 14 -2.47 0.32 -4.23
CA ALA A 14 -1.95 -1.02 -4.46
C ALA A 14 -0.61 -0.97 -5.22
N THR A 15 -0.53 -0.16 -6.25
CA THR A 15 0.69 0.02 -7.03
C THR A 15 1.83 0.55 -6.17
N ALA A 16 1.53 1.54 -5.30
CA ALA A 16 2.54 2.10 -4.39
C ALA A 16 3.06 1.04 -3.40
N LEU A 17 2.17 0.18 -2.89
CA LEU A 17 2.56 -0.90 -1.98
C LEU A 17 3.46 -1.92 -2.66
N ILE A 18 3.09 -2.33 -3.88
CA ILE A 18 3.89 -3.27 -4.67
C ILE A 18 5.26 -2.67 -4.97
N LYS A 19 5.30 -1.41 -5.38
CA LYS A 19 6.55 -0.72 -5.68
C LYS A 19 7.46 -0.62 -4.45
N ALA A 20 6.91 -0.25 -3.31
CA ALA A 20 7.69 -0.14 -2.08
C ALA A 20 8.33 -1.48 -1.71
N ARG A 21 7.56 -2.57 -1.83
CA ARG A 21 8.07 -3.91 -1.57
C ARG A 21 9.14 -4.30 -2.58
N ALA A 22 8.89 -4.10 -3.86
CA ALA A 22 9.83 -4.46 -4.93
C ALA A 22 11.13 -3.67 -4.82
N ASP A 23 11.04 -2.37 -4.55
CA ASP A 23 12.22 -1.51 -4.41
C ASP A 23 13.05 -1.92 -3.18
N ALA A 24 12.42 -2.49 -2.16
CA ALA A 24 13.12 -3.02 -1.00
C ALA A 24 13.72 -4.41 -1.25
N GLY A 25 13.46 -5.02 -2.40
CA GLY A 25 13.96 -6.34 -2.74
C GLY A 25 13.29 -7.46 -1.97
N LEU A 26 12.06 -7.27 -1.53
CA LEU A 26 11.33 -8.23 -0.71
C LEU A 26 10.27 -8.98 -1.50
N THR A 27 10.11 -10.28 -1.21
CA THR A 27 8.95 -11.03 -1.64
C THR A 27 7.77 -10.67 -0.73
N GLN A 28 6.56 -11.04 -1.15
CA GLN A 28 5.37 -10.87 -0.29
C GLN A 28 5.55 -11.60 1.05
N GLU A 29 6.13 -12.79 1.01
CA GLU A 29 6.36 -13.58 2.20
C GLU A 29 7.36 -12.92 3.14
N GLU A 30 8.46 -12.39 2.60
CA GLU A 30 9.46 -11.70 3.38
C GLU A 30 8.91 -10.43 4.02
N LEU A 31 8.10 -9.68 3.27
CA LEU A 31 7.44 -8.49 3.82
C LEU A 31 6.49 -8.88 4.95
N ALA A 32 5.71 -9.95 4.75
CA ALA A 32 4.79 -10.46 5.77
C ALA A 32 5.53 -10.78 7.06
N GLN A 33 6.68 -11.44 6.97
CA GLN A 33 7.51 -11.76 8.13
C GLN A 33 7.96 -10.50 8.87
N ARG A 34 8.41 -9.48 8.13
CA ARG A 34 8.82 -8.22 8.74
C ARG A 34 7.69 -7.49 9.44
N MET A 35 6.47 -7.62 8.91
CA MET A 35 5.29 -6.98 9.49
C MET A 35 4.59 -7.82 10.55
N GLY A 36 5.05 -9.06 10.78
CA GLY A 36 4.41 -9.96 11.73
C GLY A 36 3.05 -10.45 11.28
N THR A 37 2.87 -10.65 9.99
CA THR A 37 1.61 -11.10 9.39
C THR A 37 1.87 -12.23 8.39
N THR A 38 0.86 -12.56 7.57
CA THR A 38 0.94 -13.66 6.60
C THR A 38 1.06 -13.13 5.18
N GLN A 39 1.60 -13.96 4.29
CA GLN A 39 1.70 -13.64 2.87
C GLN A 39 0.31 -13.36 2.27
N SER A 40 -0.72 -14.07 2.72
CA SER A 40 -2.09 -13.84 2.25
C SER A 40 -2.58 -12.43 2.54
N VAL A 41 -2.21 -11.87 3.69
CA VAL A 41 -2.57 -10.49 4.05
C VAL A 41 -1.87 -9.51 3.11
N ILE A 42 -0.59 -9.73 2.84
CA ILE A 42 0.16 -8.87 1.91
C ILE A 42 -0.44 -8.95 0.51
N ALA A 43 -0.78 -10.15 0.04
CA ALA A 43 -1.40 -10.33 -1.26
C ALA A 43 -2.73 -9.55 -1.36
N ARG A 44 -3.53 -9.55 -0.31
CA ARG A 44 -4.77 -8.76 -0.26
C ARG A 44 -4.52 -7.26 -0.30
N LEU A 45 -3.50 -6.80 0.38
CA LEU A 45 -3.15 -5.38 0.36
C LEU A 45 -2.74 -4.94 -1.04
N GLU A 46 -2.15 -5.84 -1.81
CA GLU A 46 -1.65 -5.55 -3.15
C GLU A 46 -2.66 -5.80 -4.27
N ASP A 47 -3.86 -6.30 -3.95
CA ASP A 47 -4.87 -6.62 -4.96
C ASP A 47 -5.74 -5.42 -5.38
N GLY A 48 -5.64 -4.30 -4.68
CA GLY A 48 -6.39 -3.09 -4.97
C GLY A 48 -7.81 -3.08 -4.40
N ILE A 49 -8.21 -4.11 -3.69
CA ILE A 49 -9.56 -4.23 -3.12
C ILE A 49 -9.55 -3.83 -1.64
N SER A 50 -8.50 -4.21 -0.91
CA SER A 50 -8.39 -3.94 0.51
C SER A 50 -8.13 -2.47 0.80
N ARG A 51 -8.66 -2.00 1.93
CA ARG A 51 -8.46 -0.63 2.41
C ARG A 51 -7.70 -0.68 3.72
N PRO A 52 -6.37 -0.69 3.69
CA PRO A 52 -5.58 -0.77 4.90
C PRO A 52 -5.71 0.50 5.73
N SER A 53 -5.61 0.35 7.04
CA SER A 53 -5.58 1.50 7.96
C SER A 53 -4.22 2.22 7.84
N THR A 54 -4.17 3.45 8.35
CA THR A 54 -2.91 4.18 8.40
C THR A 54 -1.88 3.46 9.27
N THR A 55 -2.34 2.74 10.32
CA THR A 55 -1.46 1.93 11.14
C THR A 55 -0.78 0.83 10.33
N THR A 56 -1.55 0.15 9.47
CA THR A 56 -1.01 -0.89 8.59
C THR A 56 -0.02 -0.29 7.58
N LEU A 57 -0.37 0.85 7.00
CA LEU A 57 0.51 1.53 6.05
C LEU A 57 1.82 1.99 6.71
N ALA A 58 1.75 2.45 7.96
CA ALA A 58 2.94 2.85 8.71
C ALA A 58 3.85 1.65 8.99
N LYS A 59 3.27 0.50 9.32
CA LYS A 59 4.04 -0.74 9.51
C LYS A 59 4.72 -1.17 8.21
N LEU A 60 4.02 -1.07 7.10
CA LEU A 60 4.56 -1.41 5.78
C LEU A 60 5.71 -0.47 5.43
N ALA A 61 5.54 0.83 5.67
CA ALA A 61 6.60 1.80 5.41
C ALA A 61 7.86 1.45 6.22
N LYS A 62 7.71 1.15 7.50
CA LYS A 62 8.83 0.77 8.36
C LYS A 62 9.51 -0.50 7.85
N ALA A 63 8.72 -1.49 7.43
CA ALA A 63 9.26 -2.77 6.97
C ALA A 63 10.02 -2.66 5.64
N THR A 64 9.68 -1.67 4.83
CA THR A 64 10.31 -1.44 3.52
C THR A 64 11.37 -0.33 3.54
N GLY A 65 11.63 0.27 4.70
CA GLY A 65 12.60 1.35 4.82
C GLY A 65 12.14 2.65 4.18
N THR A 66 10.84 2.85 4.10
CA THR A 66 10.24 4.05 3.50
C THR A 66 9.53 4.88 4.56
N ARG A 67 9.06 6.05 4.14
CA ARG A 67 8.26 6.95 4.98
C ARG A 67 6.87 7.07 4.36
N LEU A 68 5.86 6.86 5.16
CA LEU A 68 4.48 7.10 4.73
C LEU A 68 4.22 8.60 4.66
N ARG A 69 3.69 9.06 3.53
CA ARG A 69 3.22 10.43 3.37
C ARG A 69 1.76 10.39 2.97
N VAL A 70 0.96 11.22 3.62
CA VAL A 70 -0.46 11.37 3.28
C VAL A 70 -0.70 12.85 3.01
N SER A 71 -1.33 13.14 1.90
CA SER A 71 -1.61 14.51 1.51
C SER A 71 -2.95 14.61 0.79
N PHE A 72 -3.49 15.81 0.81
CA PHE A 72 -4.66 16.14 0.03
C PHE A 72 -4.24 17.11 -1.06
N GLU A 73 -4.58 16.80 -2.29
CA GLU A 73 -4.30 17.65 -3.42
C GLU A 73 -5.55 18.44 -3.79
N ARG A 74 -5.36 19.72 -4.13
CA ARG A 74 -6.46 20.54 -4.60
C ARG A 74 -6.84 20.08 -6.01
N VAL A 75 -8.13 19.89 -6.21
CA VAL A 75 -8.67 19.50 -7.53
C VAL A 75 -9.20 20.74 -8.21
N GLU A 76 -8.83 20.93 -9.47
CA GLU A 76 -9.42 21.97 -10.31
C GLU A 76 -10.77 21.48 -10.82
N VAL A 77 -11.76 22.36 -10.74
CA VAL A 77 -13.15 22.04 -11.10
C VAL A 77 -13.50 22.68 -12.43
#